data_2866a879981edb83f5d43c07237ae221
#
_entry.id   2866a879981edb83f5d43c07237ae221
#
_cell.length_a   1.000
_cell.length_b   1.000
_cell.length_c   1.000
_cell.angle_alpha   90.00
_cell.angle_beta   90.00
_cell.angle_gamma   90.00
#
_symmetry.space_group_name_H-M   'P 1'
#
loop_
_entity.id
_entity.type
_entity.pdbx_description
1 polymer ?
#
loop_
_entity_poly.entity_id
_entity_poly.type
_entity_poly.pdbx_seq_one_letter_code
_entity_poly.pdbx_strand_id
1 'polypeptide(L)'
;MPLVYSYNSNKGRKEKNEDAIAVMKNKQGEVLAVVCDGVGSHSNAAYSSNYIVTTLEKEWQNLTFANFNNMKNWLCDKIEKLNLELFNKSQEKNKKMGTTIVTVATFDNQVVVYNIGDSSAYGLTKDNEISVVTVEDSFVGALISAGAITQEEAKTHPERHVLTQALATRDNINLHTFIDDLSKYDYFLLCSDGLTNMIENEEIQDIVRNNELSISVEKLIELCVNRGGVDNISVAIIKNLGGVNHD
;
A
#
# COMPACT_ATOMS: atom_id res chain seq x y z
N MET A 1 -7.36 19.50 -5.49
CA MET A 1 -6.06 19.68 -6.20
C MET A 1 -5.95 18.66 -7.32
N PRO A 2 -5.36 18.97 -8.49
CA PRO A 2 -5.18 17.97 -9.53
C PRO A 2 -4.14 16.94 -9.11
N LEU A 3 -4.55 15.66 -9.10
CA LEU A 3 -3.69 14.53 -8.81
C LEU A 3 -3.48 13.72 -10.09
N VAL A 4 -2.24 13.34 -10.34
CA VAL A 4 -1.84 12.39 -11.38
C VAL A 4 -1.15 11.19 -10.74
N TYR A 5 -1.20 10.04 -11.39
CA TYR A 5 -0.65 8.82 -10.82
C TYR A 5 -0.12 7.87 -11.90
N SER A 6 0.76 7.01 -11.48
CA SER A 6 1.23 5.85 -12.24
C SER A 6 1.40 4.67 -11.30
N TYR A 7 1.18 3.46 -11.79
CA TYR A 7 1.38 2.24 -11.03
C TYR A 7 1.69 1.07 -11.95
N ASN A 8 2.41 0.10 -11.42
CA ASN A 8 2.70 -1.16 -12.10
C ASN A 8 3.04 -2.24 -11.07
N SER A 9 2.97 -3.49 -11.51
CA SER A 9 3.29 -4.66 -10.71
C SER A 9 4.06 -5.67 -11.55
N ASN A 10 5.05 -6.33 -10.93
CA ASN A 10 5.88 -7.36 -11.55
C ASN A 10 5.99 -8.58 -10.64
N LYS A 11 5.88 -9.77 -11.20
CA LYS A 11 5.97 -11.00 -10.42
C LYS A 11 7.38 -11.33 -9.90
N GLY A 12 8.41 -10.59 -10.33
CA GLY A 12 9.78 -10.93 -10.03
C GLY A 12 10.14 -12.33 -10.54
N ARG A 13 10.84 -13.09 -9.71
CA ARG A 13 11.20 -14.49 -10.00
C ARG A 13 10.17 -15.52 -9.52
N LYS A 14 9.09 -15.08 -8.87
CA LYS A 14 8.00 -15.99 -8.47
C LYS A 14 7.28 -16.56 -9.68
N GLU A 15 6.67 -17.70 -9.54
CA GLU A 15 5.87 -18.31 -10.62
C GLU A 15 4.63 -17.46 -10.93
N LYS A 16 4.01 -16.89 -9.89
CA LYS A 16 2.79 -16.08 -9.95
C LYS A 16 2.99 -14.75 -9.29
N ASN A 17 2.21 -13.79 -9.72
CA ASN A 17 2.02 -12.55 -8.99
C ASN A 17 0.87 -12.74 -7.99
N GLU A 18 1.16 -12.66 -6.72
CA GLU A 18 0.20 -12.74 -5.61
C GLU A 18 -0.17 -11.34 -5.10
N ASP A 19 0.56 -10.30 -5.56
CA ASP A 19 0.18 -8.91 -5.37
C ASP A 19 -1.01 -8.51 -6.22
N ALA A 20 -1.75 -7.54 -5.74
CA ALA A 20 -2.75 -6.80 -6.50
C ALA A 20 -2.62 -5.29 -6.21
N ILE A 21 -2.82 -4.48 -7.26
CA ILE A 21 -2.66 -3.03 -7.19
C ILE A 21 -3.69 -2.34 -8.08
N ALA A 22 -4.22 -1.22 -7.63
CA ALA A 22 -5.01 -0.32 -8.47
C ALA A 22 -4.91 1.13 -7.95
N VAL A 23 -5.05 2.08 -8.87
CA VAL A 23 -5.27 3.49 -8.56
C VAL A 23 -6.45 3.98 -9.39
N MET A 24 -7.45 4.54 -8.72
CA MET A 24 -8.71 4.91 -9.36
C MET A 24 -9.23 6.26 -8.87
N LYS A 25 -10.07 6.89 -9.69
CA LYS A 25 -10.85 8.08 -9.31
C LYS A 25 -12.32 7.74 -9.16
N ASN A 26 -12.97 8.36 -8.18
CA ASN A 26 -14.41 8.31 -8.08
C ASN A 26 -15.08 9.38 -8.98
N LYS A 27 -16.41 9.52 -8.89
CA LYS A 27 -17.17 10.48 -9.69
C LYS A 27 -16.88 11.95 -9.40
N GLN A 28 -16.24 12.23 -8.25
CA GLN A 28 -15.85 13.60 -7.84
C GLN A 28 -14.38 13.89 -8.17
N GLY A 29 -13.63 12.88 -8.65
CA GLY A 29 -12.21 13.01 -8.98
C GLY A 29 -11.25 12.71 -7.82
N GLU A 30 -11.78 12.28 -6.66
CA GLU A 30 -10.99 11.85 -5.52
C GLU A 30 -10.28 10.54 -5.84
N VAL A 31 -9.04 10.44 -5.41
CA VAL A 31 -8.16 9.31 -5.71
C VAL A 31 -8.17 8.31 -4.57
N LEU A 32 -8.26 7.03 -4.91
CA LEU A 32 -7.91 5.91 -4.05
C LEU A 32 -6.81 5.09 -4.74
N ALA A 33 -5.68 4.92 -4.06
CA ALA A 33 -4.67 3.92 -4.41
C ALA A 33 -4.73 2.78 -3.40
N VAL A 34 -4.50 1.56 -3.86
CA VAL A 34 -4.48 0.35 -3.03
C VAL A 34 -3.43 -0.62 -3.54
N VAL A 35 -2.64 -1.16 -2.60
CA VAL A 35 -1.71 -2.28 -2.81
C VAL A 35 -2.04 -3.36 -1.78
N CYS A 36 -2.11 -4.58 -2.24
CA CYS A 36 -2.33 -5.78 -1.44
C CYS A 36 -1.30 -6.84 -1.84
N ASP A 37 -0.56 -7.36 -0.87
CA ASP A 37 0.34 -8.50 -1.03
C ASP A 37 -0.35 -9.74 -0.48
N GLY A 38 -0.54 -10.74 -1.31
CA GLY A 38 -1.24 -11.96 -0.96
C GLY A 38 -0.38 -12.90 -0.13
N VAL A 39 -0.85 -13.25 1.08
CA VAL A 39 -0.16 -14.16 1.99
C VAL A 39 -0.90 -15.47 2.17
N GLY A 40 -0.17 -16.57 2.26
CA GLY A 40 -0.76 -17.91 2.47
C GLY A 40 -0.38 -18.93 1.40
N SER A 41 -1.28 -19.89 1.09
CA SER A 41 -1.02 -20.92 0.09
C SER A 41 -1.35 -20.42 -1.32
N HIS A 42 -0.35 -20.31 -2.17
CA HIS A 42 -0.33 -19.93 -3.60
C HIS A 42 -1.65 -19.42 -4.24
N SER A 43 -2.61 -20.29 -4.53
CA SER A 43 -3.86 -19.87 -5.21
C SER A 43 -4.80 -19.02 -4.36
N ASN A 44 -4.66 -19.05 -3.04
CA ASN A 44 -5.52 -18.30 -2.14
C ASN A 44 -4.93 -16.92 -1.82
N ALA A 45 -3.60 -16.78 -1.86
CA ALA A 45 -2.90 -15.51 -1.71
C ALA A 45 -3.33 -14.54 -2.82
N ALA A 46 -3.09 -14.91 -4.08
CA ALA A 46 -3.52 -14.11 -5.24
C ALA A 46 -5.04 -13.87 -5.29
N TYR A 47 -5.85 -14.83 -4.83
CA TYR A 47 -7.29 -14.62 -4.73
C TYR A 47 -7.63 -13.53 -3.71
N SER A 48 -6.99 -13.55 -2.53
CA SER A 48 -7.30 -12.61 -1.45
C SER A 48 -6.93 -11.17 -1.85
N SER A 49 -5.72 -10.95 -2.36
CA SER A 49 -5.26 -9.63 -2.81
C SER A 49 -6.14 -9.07 -3.93
N ASN A 50 -6.42 -9.88 -4.97
CA ASN A 50 -7.27 -9.48 -6.08
C ASN A 50 -8.71 -9.20 -5.67
N TYR A 51 -9.27 -9.99 -4.73
CA TYR A 51 -10.64 -9.76 -4.25
C TYR A 51 -10.81 -8.41 -3.58
N ILE A 52 -9.85 -8.03 -2.72
CA ILE A 52 -9.85 -6.72 -2.04
C ILE A 52 -9.76 -5.60 -3.08
N VAL A 53 -8.72 -5.63 -3.93
CA VAL A 53 -8.44 -4.57 -4.89
C VAL A 53 -9.58 -4.38 -5.89
N THR A 54 -10.06 -5.46 -6.51
CA THR A 54 -11.14 -5.37 -7.51
C THR A 54 -12.48 -4.93 -6.90
N THR A 55 -12.75 -5.30 -5.64
CA THR A 55 -13.97 -4.85 -4.97
C THR A 55 -13.90 -3.37 -4.64
N LEU A 56 -12.78 -2.89 -4.08
CA LEU A 56 -12.58 -1.48 -3.79
C LEU A 56 -12.64 -0.64 -5.08
N GLU A 57 -11.98 -1.09 -6.15
CA GLU A 57 -11.99 -0.41 -7.44
C GLU A 57 -13.40 -0.26 -8.00
N LYS A 58 -14.15 -1.35 -8.09
CA LYS A 58 -15.52 -1.36 -8.62
C LYS A 58 -16.47 -0.46 -7.83
N GLU A 59 -16.36 -0.46 -6.50
CA GLU A 59 -17.24 0.34 -5.66
C GLU A 59 -16.82 1.81 -5.65
N TRP A 60 -15.52 2.11 -5.44
CA TRP A 60 -15.01 3.47 -5.36
C TRP A 60 -15.38 4.32 -6.59
N GLN A 61 -15.20 3.79 -7.79
CA GLN A 61 -15.48 4.49 -9.04
C GLN A 61 -16.94 4.99 -9.15
N ASN A 62 -17.86 4.37 -8.42
CA ASN A 62 -19.29 4.69 -8.47
C ASN A 62 -19.77 5.61 -7.33
N LEU A 63 -18.89 5.94 -6.39
CA LEU A 63 -19.24 6.71 -5.19
C LEU A 63 -19.09 8.21 -5.37
N THR A 64 -19.77 8.92 -4.48
CA THR A 64 -19.55 10.32 -4.15
C THR A 64 -19.66 10.47 -2.64
N PHE A 65 -18.89 11.39 -2.08
CA PHE A 65 -18.88 11.65 -0.63
C PHE A 65 -19.24 13.11 -0.34
N ALA A 66 -19.98 13.33 0.74
CA ALA A 66 -20.33 14.67 1.16
C ALA A 66 -19.17 15.43 1.82
N ASN A 67 -18.24 14.71 2.42
CA ASN A 67 -17.08 15.27 3.10
C ASN A 67 -16.03 14.18 3.37
N PHE A 68 -14.84 14.61 3.83
CA PHE A 68 -13.73 13.73 4.20
C PHE A 68 -14.11 12.63 5.19
N ASN A 69 -14.87 12.97 6.24
CA ASN A 69 -15.25 11.98 7.26
C ASN A 69 -16.15 10.87 6.68
N ASN A 70 -17.06 11.21 5.77
CA ASN A 70 -17.89 10.20 5.10
C ASN A 70 -17.02 9.26 4.25
N MET A 71 -16.07 9.80 3.50
CA MET A 71 -15.13 9.01 2.70
C MET A 71 -14.26 8.11 3.58
N LYS A 72 -13.62 8.70 4.60
CA LYS A 72 -12.75 8.01 5.54
C LYS A 72 -13.46 6.85 6.23
N ASN A 73 -14.66 7.10 6.78
CA ASN A 73 -15.43 6.08 7.48
C ASN A 73 -15.87 4.97 6.52
N TRP A 74 -16.37 5.33 5.32
CA TRP A 74 -16.75 4.34 4.32
C TRP A 74 -15.58 3.40 3.97
N LEU A 75 -14.37 3.95 3.79
CA LEU A 75 -13.19 3.13 3.45
C LEU A 75 -12.80 2.21 4.59
N CYS A 76 -12.81 2.71 5.84
CA CYS A 76 -12.57 1.92 7.05
C CYS A 76 -13.55 0.76 7.16
N ASP A 77 -14.86 1.06 7.17
CA ASP A 77 -15.93 0.08 7.28
C ASP A 77 -15.88 -0.96 6.15
N LYS A 78 -15.49 -0.51 4.94
CA LYS A 78 -15.36 -1.39 3.79
C LYS A 78 -14.20 -2.36 3.93
N ILE A 79 -13.04 -1.91 4.41
CA ILE A 79 -11.88 -2.79 4.67
C ILE A 79 -12.24 -3.84 5.74
N GLU A 80 -12.86 -3.42 6.83
CA GLU A 80 -13.31 -4.34 7.89
C GLU A 80 -14.32 -5.38 7.39
N LYS A 81 -15.28 -4.94 6.58
CA LYS A 81 -16.25 -5.85 5.95
C LYS A 81 -15.58 -6.85 5.02
N LEU A 82 -14.66 -6.41 4.17
CA LEU A 82 -13.92 -7.28 3.27
C LEU A 82 -13.03 -8.28 4.02
N ASN A 83 -12.44 -7.85 5.15
CA ASN A 83 -11.73 -8.75 6.04
C ASN A 83 -12.64 -9.88 6.51
N LEU A 84 -13.82 -9.55 7.05
CA LEU A 84 -14.76 -10.53 7.58
C LEU A 84 -15.27 -11.49 6.50
N GLU A 85 -15.57 -10.98 5.29
CA GLU A 85 -16.00 -11.78 4.15
C GLU A 85 -14.94 -12.82 3.76
N LEU A 86 -13.66 -12.42 3.65
CA LEU A 86 -12.56 -13.32 3.32
C LEU A 86 -12.25 -14.29 4.47
N PHE A 87 -12.30 -13.83 5.71
CA PHE A 87 -12.11 -14.68 6.89
C PHE A 87 -13.15 -15.80 6.92
N ASN A 88 -14.45 -15.48 6.80
CA ASN A 88 -15.51 -16.49 6.77
C ASN A 88 -15.32 -17.49 5.64
N LYS A 89 -14.97 -17.00 4.44
CA LYS A 89 -14.68 -17.85 3.29
C LYS A 89 -13.47 -18.77 3.51
N SER A 90 -12.46 -18.29 4.22
CA SER A 90 -11.29 -19.08 4.65
C SER A 90 -11.71 -20.24 5.56
N GLN A 91 -12.57 -19.96 6.55
CA GLN A 91 -13.09 -20.97 7.48
C GLN A 91 -13.96 -22.02 6.77
N GLU A 92 -14.93 -21.58 5.97
CA GLU A 92 -15.82 -22.48 5.21
C GLU A 92 -15.06 -23.45 4.31
N LYS A 93 -13.99 -22.97 3.65
CA LYS A 93 -13.20 -23.78 2.73
C LYS A 93 -12.06 -24.54 3.40
N ASN A 94 -11.83 -24.33 4.69
CA ASN A 94 -10.65 -24.80 5.43
C ASN A 94 -9.34 -24.52 4.67
N LYS A 95 -9.20 -23.30 4.16
CA LYS A 95 -8.05 -22.86 3.35
C LYS A 95 -7.48 -21.57 3.96
N LYS A 96 -6.17 -21.56 4.20
CA LYS A 96 -5.48 -20.36 4.63
C LYS A 96 -5.56 -19.30 3.52
N MET A 97 -6.20 -18.20 3.81
CA MET A 97 -6.33 -16.99 2.99
C MET A 97 -5.78 -15.82 3.77
N GLY A 98 -5.14 -14.89 3.10
CA GLY A 98 -4.70 -13.66 3.71
C GLY A 98 -4.13 -12.69 2.67
N THR A 99 -4.06 -11.43 3.04
CA THR A 99 -3.38 -10.40 2.26
C THR A 99 -3.06 -9.22 3.16
N THR A 100 -1.99 -8.50 2.86
CA THR A 100 -1.77 -7.17 3.39
C THR A 100 -2.75 -6.20 2.74
N ILE A 101 -2.83 -5.01 3.25
CA ILE A 101 -3.45 -3.87 2.57
C ILE A 101 -2.72 -2.58 2.95
N VAL A 102 -2.44 -1.75 1.97
CA VAL A 102 -2.12 -0.35 2.16
C VAL A 102 -2.94 0.48 1.19
N THR A 103 -3.56 1.56 1.70
CA THR A 103 -4.38 2.48 0.89
C THR A 103 -3.98 3.91 1.13
N VAL A 104 -4.08 4.75 0.09
CA VAL A 104 -4.04 6.20 0.18
C VAL A 104 -5.30 6.73 -0.48
N ALA A 105 -6.15 7.42 0.28
CA ALA A 105 -7.36 8.06 -0.23
C ALA A 105 -7.32 9.56 0.03
N THR A 106 -7.76 10.35 -0.95
CA THR A 106 -7.75 11.81 -0.89
C THR A 106 -9.16 12.37 -0.98
N PHE A 107 -9.42 13.46 -0.27
CA PHE A 107 -10.63 14.27 -0.38
C PHE A 107 -10.26 15.74 -0.17
N ASP A 108 -10.51 16.58 -1.15
CA ASP A 108 -10.07 17.98 -1.16
C ASP A 108 -8.59 18.12 -0.81
N ASN A 109 -8.27 18.72 0.31
CA ASN A 109 -6.91 18.92 0.81
C ASN A 109 -6.53 17.95 1.94
N GLN A 110 -7.25 16.86 2.11
CA GLN A 110 -6.99 15.86 3.15
C GLN A 110 -6.60 14.53 2.53
N VAL A 111 -5.75 13.81 3.23
CA VAL A 111 -5.34 12.45 2.90
C VAL A 111 -5.55 11.53 4.10
N VAL A 112 -6.02 10.33 3.84
CA VAL A 112 -6.02 9.22 4.81
C VAL A 112 -5.28 8.03 4.22
N VAL A 113 -4.45 7.42 5.06
CA VAL A 113 -3.76 6.16 4.79
C VAL A 113 -4.28 5.12 5.77
N TYR A 114 -4.65 3.96 5.26
CA TYR A 114 -4.94 2.77 6.06
C TYR A 114 -3.99 1.66 5.69
N ASN A 115 -3.49 0.93 6.71
CA ASN A 115 -2.69 -0.25 6.44
C ASN A 115 -2.88 -1.37 7.47
N ILE A 116 -2.64 -2.58 7.01
CA ILE A 116 -2.45 -3.82 7.77
C ILE A 116 -1.39 -4.64 7.04
N GLY A 117 -0.43 -5.16 7.78
CA GLY A 117 0.70 -5.94 7.24
C GLY A 117 1.96 -5.11 7.08
N ASP A 118 2.83 -5.54 6.18
CA ASP A 118 4.16 -4.98 5.91
C ASP A 118 4.28 -4.21 4.59
N SER A 119 3.21 -4.16 3.80
CA SER A 119 3.13 -3.23 2.67
C SER A 119 3.14 -1.79 3.15
N SER A 120 3.88 -0.92 2.47
CA SER A 120 4.21 0.41 2.96
C SER A 120 3.63 1.54 2.12
N ALA A 121 3.36 2.67 2.78
CA ALA A 121 3.16 3.95 2.11
C ALA A 121 4.17 4.98 2.61
N TYR A 122 4.64 5.80 1.67
CA TYR A 122 5.57 6.89 1.90
C TYR A 122 4.92 8.22 1.53
N GLY A 123 5.18 9.23 2.35
CA GLY A 123 4.93 10.63 2.02
C GLY A 123 6.24 11.32 1.65
N LEU A 124 6.29 11.96 0.49
CA LEU A 124 7.42 12.80 0.08
C LEU A 124 6.98 14.26 0.18
N THR A 125 7.53 14.99 1.15
CA THR A 125 7.12 16.36 1.44
C THR A 125 7.73 17.36 0.49
N LYS A 126 7.17 18.58 0.45
CA LYS A 126 7.72 19.71 -0.31
C LYS A 126 9.10 20.13 0.17
N ASP A 127 9.43 19.88 1.43
CA ASP A 127 10.74 20.19 2.03
C ASP A 127 11.80 19.12 1.72
N ASN A 128 11.53 18.27 0.74
CA ASN A 128 12.43 17.23 0.27
C ASN A 128 12.72 16.12 1.29
N GLU A 129 11.78 15.85 2.16
CA GLU A 129 11.83 14.73 3.10
C GLU A 129 11.02 13.54 2.58
N ILE A 130 11.46 12.32 2.88
CA ILE A 130 10.70 11.08 2.70
C ILE A 130 10.45 10.46 4.08
N SER A 131 9.23 10.04 4.31
CA SER A 131 8.85 9.36 5.55
C SER A 131 7.87 8.22 5.28
N VAL A 132 8.04 7.12 6.00
CA VAL A 132 7.05 6.04 6.05
C VAL A 132 5.85 6.53 6.86
N VAL A 133 4.66 6.43 6.30
CA VAL A 133 3.40 6.86 6.95
C VAL A 133 2.51 5.67 7.37
N THR A 134 3.02 4.47 7.26
CA THR A 134 2.40 3.20 7.68
C THR A 134 3.07 2.64 8.92
N VAL A 135 2.39 1.73 9.61
CA VAL A 135 2.94 0.93 10.70
C VAL A 135 3.12 -0.50 10.21
N GLU A 136 4.30 -1.06 10.39
CA GLU A 136 4.63 -2.41 9.94
C GLU A 136 4.13 -3.46 10.92
N ASP A 137 3.27 -4.36 10.46
CA ASP A 137 2.76 -5.51 11.21
C ASP A 137 3.57 -6.79 10.93
N SER A 138 4.89 -6.72 11.14
CA SER A 138 5.78 -7.87 11.08
C SER A 138 6.36 -8.22 12.47
N PHE A 139 6.88 -9.42 12.61
CA PHE A 139 7.56 -9.83 13.84
C PHE A 139 8.79 -8.95 14.10
N VAL A 140 9.58 -8.67 13.07
CA VAL A 140 10.76 -7.81 13.20
C VAL A 140 10.38 -6.35 13.45
N GLY A 141 9.30 -5.84 12.86
CA GLY A 141 8.75 -4.52 13.14
C GLY A 141 8.36 -4.36 14.62
N ALA A 142 7.76 -5.39 15.20
CA ALA A 142 7.45 -5.42 16.64
C ALA A 142 8.72 -5.40 17.50
N LEU A 143 9.76 -6.15 17.12
CA LEU A 143 11.05 -6.16 17.83
C LEU A 143 11.77 -4.81 17.75
N ILE A 144 11.77 -4.15 16.58
CA ILE A 144 12.32 -2.80 16.39
C ILE A 144 11.58 -1.80 17.28
N SER A 145 10.25 -1.83 17.27
CA SER A 145 9.41 -0.93 18.07
C SER A 145 9.63 -1.11 19.58
N ALA A 146 9.96 -2.34 20.01
CA ALA A 146 10.32 -2.66 21.39
C ALA A 146 11.79 -2.30 21.74
N GLY A 147 12.59 -1.85 20.77
CA GLY A 147 14.02 -1.60 20.94
C GLY A 147 14.87 -2.87 21.15
N ALA A 148 14.34 -4.04 20.80
CA ALA A 148 15.03 -5.33 20.96
C ALA A 148 16.06 -5.62 19.88
N ILE A 149 15.83 -5.10 18.66
CA ILE A 149 16.76 -5.17 17.54
C ILE A 149 16.81 -3.83 16.79
N THR A 150 17.88 -3.59 16.06
CA THR A 150 18.04 -2.47 15.14
C THR A 150 17.39 -2.78 13.78
N GLN A 151 17.16 -1.76 12.95
CA GLN A 151 16.71 -1.96 11.57
C GLN A 151 17.67 -2.81 10.74
N GLU A 152 18.97 -2.67 10.97
CA GLU A 152 19.97 -3.44 10.25
C GLU A 152 19.93 -4.94 10.63
N GLU A 153 19.74 -5.24 11.91
CA GLU A 153 19.58 -6.63 12.38
C GLU A 153 18.28 -7.26 11.84
N ALA A 154 17.22 -6.47 11.67
CA ALA A 154 15.96 -6.94 11.11
C ALA A 154 16.10 -7.43 9.65
N LYS A 155 16.94 -6.79 8.82
CA LYS A 155 17.16 -7.18 7.41
C LYS A 155 17.65 -8.62 7.25
N THR A 156 18.36 -9.15 8.23
CA THR A 156 18.92 -10.52 8.22
C THR A 156 18.22 -11.48 9.17
N HIS A 157 17.18 -11.02 9.86
CA HIS A 157 16.48 -11.85 10.86
C HIS A 157 15.77 -13.05 10.21
N PRO A 158 15.85 -14.26 10.78
CA PRO A 158 15.22 -15.46 10.20
C PRO A 158 13.70 -15.31 10.00
N GLU A 159 13.04 -14.59 10.90
CA GLU A 159 11.58 -14.40 10.90
C GLU A 159 11.15 -13.04 10.31
N ARG A 160 11.98 -12.40 9.47
CA ARG A 160 11.67 -11.09 8.87
C ARG A 160 10.43 -11.06 8.00
N HIS A 161 9.99 -12.23 7.48
CA HIS A 161 8.78 -12.35 6.66
C HIS A 161 7.55 -12.80 7.45
N VAL A 162 7.63 -12.88 8.79
CA VAL A 162 6.51 -13.29 9.63
C VAL A 162 5.64 -12.09 9.95
N LEU A 163 4.42 -12.09 9.39
CA LEU A 163 3.44 -11.07 9.71
C LEU A 163 2.78 -11.34 11.07
N THR A 164 2.57 -10.28 11.84
CA THR A 164 1.80 -10.31 13.09
C THR A 164 0.32 -10.07 12.83
N GLN A 165 -0.02 -9.38 11.72
CA GLN A 165 -1.38 -9.12 11.29
C GLN A 165 -1.48 -9.09 9.76
N ALA A 166 -2.57 -9.66 9.22
CA ALA A 166 -2.97 -9.56 7.82
C ALA A 166 -4.49 -9.72 7.72
N LEU A 167 -5.11 -9.20 6.65
CA LEU A 167 -6.53 -9.40 6.36
C LEU A 167 -6.84 -10.89 6.18
N ALA A 168 -8.05 -11.29 6.52
CA ALA A 168 -8.58 -12.65 6.44
C ALA A 168 -7.92 -13.69 7.38
N THR A 169 -6.97 -13.29 8.21
CA THR A 169 -6.34 -14.17 9.20
C THR A 169 -7.11 -14.22 10.52
N ARG A 170 -7.88 -13.15 10.81
CA ARG A 170 -8.71 -13.00 12.01
C ARG A 170 -10.02 -12.30 11.64
N ASP A 171 -11.07 -12.51 12.44
CA ASP A 171 -12.35 -11.80 12.30
C ASP A 171 -12.22 -10.31 12.64
N ASN A 172 -11.47 -9.98 13.69
CA ASN A 172 -11.17 -8.62 14.10
C ASN A 172 -9.77 -8.20 13.69
N ILE A 173 -9.64 -6.99 13.16
CA ILE A 173 -8.40 -6.39 12.72
C ILE A 173 -8.16 -5.06 13.44
N ASN A 174 -6.90 -4.68 13.57
CA ASN A 174 -6.50 -3.36 14.05
C ASN A 174 -5.95 -2.55 12.87
N LEU A 175 -6.82 -1.75 12.26
CA LEU A 175 -6.48 -0.96 11.08
C LEU A 175 -5.68 0.29 11.50
N HIS A 176 -4.41 0.34 11.11
CA HIS A 176 -3.59 1.52 11.33
C HIS A 176 -4.08 2.66 10.45
N THR A 177 -4.06 3.88 11.00
CA THR A 177 -4.61 5.06 10.35
C THR A 177 -3.63 6.22 10.47
N PHE A 178 -3.30 6.83 9.32
CA PHE A 178 -2.58 8.09 9.23
C PHE A 178 -3.47 9.11 8.51
N ILE A 179 -3.56 10.34 9.04
CA ILE A 179 -4.34 11.44 8.45
C ILE A 179 -3.47 12.70 8.48
N ASP A 180 -3.43 13.42 7.35
CA ASP A 180 -2.71 14.68 7.27
C ASP A 180 -3.29 15.60 6.18
N ASP A 181 -2.74 16.81 6.09
CA ASP A 181 -3.00 17.78 5.03
C ASP A 181 -2.21 17.40 3.77
N LEU A 182 -2.95 17.13 2.68
CA LEU A 182 -2.38 16.75 1.40
C LEU A 182 -1.43 17.83 0.82
N SER A 183 -1.62 19.10 1.18
CA SER A 183 -0.79 20.20 0.68
C SER A 183 0.67 20.16 1.14
N LYS A 184 0.97 19.39 2.18
CA LYS A 184 2.35 19.20 2.67
C LYS A 184 3.20 18.31 1.75
N TYR A 185 2.55 17.51 0.91
CA TYR A 185 3.18 16.44 0.14
C TYR A 185 3.18 16.74 -1.36
N ASP A 186 4.30 16.45 -2.01
CA ASP A 186 4.40 16.39 -3.46
C ASP A 186 3.98 15.02 -3.99
N TYR A 187 4.34 13.94 -3.25
CA TYR A 187 4.03 12.58 -3.67
C TYR A 187 3.60 11.71 -2.49
N PHE A 188 2.77 10.72 -2.81
CA PHE A 188 2.61 9.49 -2.04
C PHE A 188 3.05 8.31 -2.89
N LEU A 189 3.81 7.39 -2.29
CA LEU A 189 4.20 6.12 -2.91
C LEU A 189 3.67 4.99 -2.04
N LEU A 190 3.00 4.01 -2.66
CA LEU A 190 2.57 2.76 -2.03
C LEU A 190 3.32 1.61 -2.67
N CYS A 191 3.70 0.60 -1.88
CA CYS A 191 4.38 -0.58 -2.40
C CYS A 191 4.16 -1.81 -1.54
N SER A 192 4.36 -3.00 -2.15
CA SER A 192 4.58 -4.25 -1.42
C SER A 192 6.02 -4.33 -0.88
N ASP A 193 6.27 -5.30 -0.01
CA ASP A 193 7.58 -5.53 0.62
C ASP A 193 8.69 -5.88 -0.38
N GLY A 194 8.33 -6.38 -1.57
CA GLY A 194 9.28 -6.63 -2.66
C GLY A 194 10.03 -5.39 -3.15
N LEU A 195 9.50 -4.17 -2.89
CA LEU A 195 10.24 -2.93 -3.10
C LEU A 195 11.16 -2.63 -1.92
N THR A 196 10.62 -2.56 -0.71
CA THR A 196 11.32 -2.10 0.49
C THR A 196 12.43 -3.03 0.94
N ASN A 197 12.34 -4.32 0.61
CA ASN A 197 13.40 -5.30 0.82
C ASN A 197 14.61 -5.12 -0.11
N MET A 198 14.50 -4.29 -1.17
CA MET A 198 15.49 -4.17 -2.24
C MET A 198 16.03 -2.77 -2.44
N ILE A 199 15.30 -1.73 -2.02
CA ILE A 199 15.62 -0.33 -2.30
C ILE A 199 15.50 0.48 -1.01
N GLU A 200 16.52 1.29 -0.73
CA GLU A 200 16.53 2.19 0.44
C GLU A 200 15.70 3.46 0.17
N ASN A 201 15.26 4.13 1.22
CA ASN A 201 14.37 5.29 1.14
C ASN A 201 14.96 6.43 0.30
N GLU A 202 16.26 6.68 0.40
CA GLU A 202 16.98 7.73 -0.32
C GLU A 202 16.99 7.45 -1.82
N GLU A 203 17.11 6.18 -2.22
CA GLU A 203 17.05 5.79 -3.64
C GLU A 203 15.62 5.93 -4.19
N ILE A 204 14.60 5.56 -3.39
CA ILE A 204 13.19 5.76 -3.75
C ILE A 204 12.95 7.25 -4.00
N GLN A 205 13.36 8.10 -3.07
CA GLN A 205 13.19 9.54 -3.17
C GLN A 205 13.88 10.13 -4.41
N ASP A 206 15.13 9.74 -4.67
CA ASP A 206 15.88 10.22 -5.82
C ASP A 206 15.20 9.83 -7.14
N ILE A 207 14.76 8.58 -7.26
CA ILE A 207 14.08 8.10 -8.47
C ILE A 207 12.75 8.84 -8.69
N VAL A 208 11.94 8.99 -7.63
CA VAL A 208 10.60 9.61 -7.73
C VAL A 208 10.69 11.09 -8.09
N ARG A 209 11.66 11.81 -7.55
CA ARG A 209 11.79 13.26 -7.77
C ARG A 209 12.44 13.62 -9.10
N ASN A 210 13.33 12.80 -9.61
CA ASN A 210 14.14 13.13 -10.78
C ASN A 210 13.63 12.54 -12.10
N ASN A 211 12.45 11.90 -12.08
CA ASN A 211 11.87 11.29 -13.27
C ASN A 211 10.37 11.60 -13.42
N GLU A 212 9.84 11.41 -14.63
CA GLU A 212 8.40 11.36 -14.87
C GLU A 212 7.77 10.15 -14.14
N LEU A 213 6.51 10.25 -13.71
CA LEU A 213 5.85 9.24 -12.87
C LEU A 213 5.92 7.82 -13.43
N SER A 214 5.62 7.64 -14.72
CA SER A 214 5.67 6.32 -15.36
C SER A 214 7.09 5.76 -15.37
N ILE A 215 8.07 6.61 -15.67
CA ILE A 215 9.48 6.24 -15.66
C ILE A 215 9.95 5.90 -14.23
N SER A 216 9.49 6.63 -13.22
CA SER A 216 9.81 6.34 -11.83
C SER A 216 9.33 4.96 -11.42
N VAL A 217 8.08 4.62 -11.73
CA VAL A 217 7.51 3.30 -11.42
C VAL A 217 8.28 2.18 -12.12
N GLU A 218 8.57 2.34 -13.42
CA GLU A 218 9.35 1.36 -14.19
C GLU A 218 10.75 1.18 -13.62
N LYS A 219 11.48 2.28 -13.33
CA LYS A 219 12.84 2.23 -12.77
C LYS A 219 12.88 1.55 -11.41
N LEU A 220 11.93 1.82 -10.52
CA LEU A 220 11.86 1.17 -9.21
C LEU A 220 11.68 -0.34 -9.37
N ILE A 221 10.76 -0.78 -10.24
CA ILE A 221 10.54 -2.20 -10.50
C ILE A 221 11.76 -2.84 -11.16
N GLU A 222 12.34 -2.21 -12.19
CA GLU A 222 13.54 -2.72 -12.87
C GLU A 222 14.73 -2.86 -11.91
N LEU A 223 14.93 -1.88 -11.01
CA LEU A 223 15.99 -1.93 -10.02
C LEU A 223 15.82 -3.10 -9.07
N CYS A 224 14.59 -3.37 -8.59
CA CYS A 224 14.29 -4.56 -7.78
C CYS A 224 14.58 -5.86 -8.54
N VAL A 225 14.13 -5.96 -9.80
CA VAL A 225 14.35 -7.14 -10.63
C VAL A 225 15.85 -7.36 -10.85
N ASN A 226 16.63 -6.31 -11.11
CA ASN A 226 18.07 -6.38 -11.33
C ASN A 226 18.83 -6.76 -10.05
N ARG A 227 18.33 -6.39 -8.87
CA ARG A 227 18.87 -6.79 -7.56
C ARG A 227 18.48 -8.20 -7.15
N GLY A 228 17.73 -8.89 -7.98
CA GLY A 228 17.38 -10.30 -7.76
C GLY A 228 15.90 -10.62 -7.90
N GLY A 229 15.00 -9.67 -7.70
CA GLY A 229 13.56 -9.83 -7.90
C GLY A 229 12.97 -11.01 -7.14
N VAL A 230 13.37 -11.20 -5.88
CA VAL A 230 13.05 -12.42 -5.09
C VAL A 230 11.57 -12.53 -4.74
N ASP A 231 10.83 -11.42 -4.78
CA ASP A 231 9.41 -11.38 -4.51
C ASP A 231 8.62 -10.66 -5.60
N ASN A 232 7.29 -10.64 -5.46
CA ASN A 232 6.39 -9.79 -6.23
C ASN A 232 6.67 -8.33 -5.86
N ILE A 233 6.61 -7.43 -6.83
CA ILE A 233 6.95 -6.02 -6.66
C ILE A 233 5.81 -5.19 -7.21
N SER A 234 5.12 -4.46 -6.34
CA SER A 234 4.03 -3.56 -6.72
C SER A 234 4.33 -2.15 -6.25
N VAL A 235 4.16 -1.17 -7.13
CA VAL A 235 4.45 0.24 -6.86
C VAL A 235 3.36 1.12 -7.45
N ALA A 236 2.79 2.01 -6.64
CA ALA A 236 1.92 3.10 -7.09
C ALA A 236 2.48 4.44 -6.61
N ILE A 237 2.49 5.44 -7.48
CA ILE A 237 2.89 6.79 -7.14
C ILE A 237 1.75 7.75 -7.49
N ILE A 238 1.35 8.57 -6.51
CA ILE A 238 0.41 9.67 -6.66
C ILE A 238 1.21 10.95 -6.54
N LYS A 239 1.12 11.85 -7.53
CA LYS A 239 1.73 13.18 -7.51
C LYS A 239 0.66 14.24 -7.30
N ASN A 240 0.90 15.09 -6.32
CA ASN A 240 0.12 16.31 -6.09
C ASN A 240 0.72 17.44 -6.94
N LEU A 241 -0.02 17.90 -7.94
CA LEU A 241 0.45 18.97 -8.83
C LEU A 241 0.40 20.36 -8.17
N GLY A 242 -0.10 20.44 -6.93
CA GLY A 242 -0.36 21.72 -6.27
C GLY A 242 -1.48 22.50 -6.97
N GLY A 243 -2.20 23.32 -6.27
CA GLY A 243 -2.98 24.36 -6.94
C GLY A 243 -1.99 25.38 -7.52
N VAL A 244 -1.92 25.51 -8.83
CA VAL A 244 -1.35 26.72 -9.41
C VAL A 244 -2.28 27.83 -8.95
N ASN A 245 -1.84 28.65 -8.01
CA ASN A 245 -2.51 29.91 -7.73
C ASN A 245 -2.40 30.71 -9.03
N HIS A 246 -3.48 30.76 -9.79
CA HIS A 246 -3.65 31.76 -10.80
C HIS A 246 -3.97 33.07 -10.04
N ASP A 247 -2.91 33.80 -9.71
CA ASP A 247 -3.03 35.22 -9.38
C ASP A 247 -3.44 36.00 -10.65
#